data_af99e3330efaa8bd39a4cc1b6fe4d2b3
#
_entry.id   af99e3330efaa8bd39a4cc1b6fe4d2b3
#
_cell.length_a   1.000
_cell.length_b   1.000
_cell.length_c   1.000
_cell.angle_alpha   90.00
_cell.angle_beta   90.00
_cell.angle_gamma   90.00
#
_symmetry.space_group_name_H-M   'P 1'
#
loop_
_entity.id
_entity.type
_entity.pdbx_description
1 polymer ?
#
loop_
_entity_poly.entity_id
_entity_poly.type
_entity_poly.pdbx_seq_one_letter_code
_entity_poly.pdbx_strand_id
1 'polypeptide(L)'
;MEYGLHEEFHSYAGGLGVLAGDFMKSAGDLGLPVVGIGLRWAQGYTAQRIGPDGYPYDEWRDYPPGPLTDTGIRVRVRVAAREVECCVWRVGRYAIAPLFLLEPVDVRDRWITRRLYDPAPDCRVAQEMLLGIGGVRALRALHLPVDLYHFNEGHAVFAGIELIADRIEAGGDFHTAWEELREKIVFTTHTPVPAGNEIHAIEDVHRLGAGCELVKAELREIGGNPFNMTVAGLRSRRSGRL
;
A
#
# COMPACT_ATOMS: atom_id res chain seq x y z
N MET A 1 4.53 -0.17 1.48
CA MET A 1 4.47 1.30 1.31
C MET A 1 5.81 1.93 0.96
N GLU A 2 6.91 1.39 1.42
CA GLU A 2 8.25 1.97 1.30
C GLU A 2 9.22 1.01 0.62
N TYR A 3 10.20 1.58 -0.12
CA TYR A 3 11.24 0.84 -0.82
C TYR A 3 12.58 1.57 -0.73
N GLY A 4 13.53 1.02 0.03
CA GLY A 4 14.89 1.54 0.19
C GLY A 4 15.80 1.12 -0.98
N LEU A 5 15.66 1.79 -2.12
CA LEU A 5 16.40 1.45 -3.34
C LEU A 5 17.76 2.15 -3.42
N HIS A 6 17.79 3.42 -3.09
CA HIS A 6 18.99 4.27 -3.18
C HIS A 6 18.82 5.50 -2.28
N GLU A 7 19.92 6.06 -1.80
CA GLU A 7 19.90 7.25 -0.93
C GLU A 7 19.27 8.50 -1.57
N GLU A 8 19.37 8.64 -2.89
CA GLU A 8 18.74 9.74 -3.64
C GLU A 8 17.25 9.53 -3.92
N PHE A 9 16.71 8.34 -3.60
CA PHE A 9 15.32 8.01 -3.82
C PHE A 9 14.55 7.91 -2.51
N HIS A 10 14.02 9.02 -2.05
CA HIS A 10 13.43 9.21 -0.72
C HIS A 10 12.04 8.54 -0.59
N SER A 11 11.99 7.23 -0.70
CA SER A 11 10.78 6.41 -0.67
C SER A 11 10.73 5.42 0.51
N TYR A 12 11.55 5.63 1.53
CA TYR A 12 11.60 4.76 2.71
C TYR A 12 11.95 5.54 3.99
N ALA A 13 11.63 4.96 5.14
CA ALA A 13 11.89 5.51 6.47
C ALA A 13 12.95 4.69 7.24
N GLY A 14 12.88 3.38 7.17
CA GLY A 14 13.70 2.52 8.01
C GLY A 14 13.88 1.11 7.47
N GLY A 15 14.09 0.16 8.38
CA GLY A 15 14.45 -1.22 8.06
C GLY A 15 13.45 -1.96 7.17
N LEU A 16 12.16 -1.66 7.31
CA LEU A 16 11.12 -2.24 6.45
C LEU A 16 11.34 -1.87 4.98
N GLY A 17 11.66 -0.61 4.71
CA GLY A 17 11.95 -0.14 3.36
C GLY A 17 13.25 -0.71 2.81
N VAL A 18 14.30 -0.83 3.63
CA VAL A 18 15.56 -1.48 3.25
C VAL A 18 15.31 -2.93 2.86
N LEU A 19 14.56 -3.69 3.67
CA LEU A 19 14.20 -5.07 3.37
C LEU A 19 13.43 -5.19 2.05
N ALA A 20 12.43 -4.33 1.85
CA ALA A 20 11.65 -4.33 0.61
C ALA A 20 12.50 -3.97 -0.62
N GLY A 21 13.40 -3.00 -0.48
CA GLY A 21 14.35 -2.61 -1.53
C GLY A 21 15.31 -3.74 -1.89
N ASP A 22 15.90 -4.39 -0.90
CA ASP A 22 16.83 -5.51 -1.11
C ASP A 22 16.13 -6.73 -1.70
N PHE A 23 14.88 -7.00 -1.28
CA PHE A 23 14.07 -8.04 -1.90
C PHE A 23 13.84 -7.76 -3.40
N MET A 24 13.50 -6.52 -3.78
CA MET A 24 13.29 -6.14 -5.19
C MET A 24 14.59 -6.23 -6.01
N LYS A 25 15.74 -5.88 -5.43
CA LYS A 25 17.04 -6.03 -6.08
C LYS A 25 17.36 -7.51 -6.30
N SER A 26 17.28 -8.33 -5.25
CA SER A 26 17.55 -9.77 -5.35
C SER A 26 16.60 -10.47 -6.31
N ALA A 27 15.32 -10.10 -6.32
CA ALA A 27 14.37 -10.63 -7.28
C ALA A 27 14.72 -10.26 -8.73
N GLY A 28 15.22 -9.04 -8.95
CA GLY A 28 15.73 -8.58 -10.24
C GLY A 28 16.97 -9.37 -10.69
N ASP A 29 17.96 -9.52 -9.82
CA ASP A 29 19.21 -10.25 -10.07
C ASP A 29 18.94 -11.72 -10.41
N LEU A 30 17.97 -12.34 -9.77
CA LEU A 30 17.58 -13.73 -9.98
C LEU A 30 16.58 -13.92 -11.12
N GLY A 31 16.08 -12.84 -11.74
CA GLY A 31 15.07 -12.90 -12.79
C GLY A 31 13.73 -13.50 -12.33
N LEU A 32 13.37 -13.31 -11.07
CA LEU A 32 12.12 -13.84 -10.52
C LEU A 32 10.90 -13.09 -11.08
N PRO A 33 9.76 -13.76 -11.29
CA PRO A 33 8.53 -13.14 -11.78
C PRO A 33 7.82 -12.37 -10.65
N VAL A 34 8.48 -11.34 -10.15
CA VAL A 34 7.98 -10.49 -9.06
C VAL A 34 7.72 -9.09 -9.60
N VAL A 35 6.63 -8.48 -9.15
CA VAL A 35 6.28 -7.09 -9.42
C VAL A 35 5.99 -6.39 -8.09
N GLY A 36 6.62 -5.24 -7.86
CA GLY A 36 6.35 -4.39 -6.71
C GLY A 36 5.31 -3.32 -7.01
N ILE A 37 4.47 -3.03 -6.02
CA ILE A 37 3.52 -1.90 -6.02
C ILE A 37 3.81 -1.02 -4.82
N GLY A 38 3.82 0.29 -5.03
CA GLY A 38 4.04 1.28 -3.98
C GLY A 38 3.37 2.61 -4.26
N LEU A 39 3.69 3.60 -3.44
CA LEU A 39 3.24 4.99 -3.61
C LEU A 39 4.45 5.89 -3.89
N ARG A 40 4.26 6.88 -4.74
CA ARG A 40 5.27 7.92 -4.98
C ARG A 40 5.11 9.02 -3.93
N TRP A 41 6.09 9.16 -3.08
CA TRP A 41 6.12 10.17 -2.03
C TRP A 41 6.74 11.49 -2.50
N ALA A 42 6.07 12.61 -2.24
CA ALA A 42 6.62 13.92 -2.60
C ALA A 42 7.75 14.34 -1.64
N GLN A 43 7.55 14.14 -0.33
CA GLN A 43 8.48 14.54 0.72
C GLN A 43 9.22 13.35 1.37
N GLY A 44 8.83 12.11 1.04
CA GLY A 44 9.40 10.93 1.70
C GLY A 44 9.10 10.91 3.20
N TYR A 45 10.13 10.53 3.99
CA TYR A 45 10.11 10.61 5.44
C TYR A 45 10.82 11.87 5.94
N THR A 46 10.66 12.20 7.22
CA THR A 46 11.26 13.39 7.82
C THR A 46 12.80 13.30 7.81
N ALA A 47 13.46 14.44 7.61
CA ALA A 47 14.87 14.61 7.89
C ALA A 47 15.04 15.27 9.25
N GLN A 48 15.60 14.55 10.24
CA GLN A 48 15.85 15.11 11.56
C GLN A 48 17.04 16.06 11.53
N ARG A 49 16.89 17.20 12.18
CA ARG A 49 17.92 18.23 12.37
C ARG A 49 18.08 18.56 13.84
N ILE A 50 19.22 19.07 14.22
CA ILE A 50 19.48 19.61 15.55
C ILE A 50 19.30 21.12 15.50
N GLY A 51 18.43 21.64 16.35
CA GLY A 51 18.17 23.08 16.48
C GLY A 51 19.28 23.82 17.22
N PRO A 52 19.27 25.16 17.21
CA PRO A 52 20.20 25.98 17.97
C PRO A 52 20.15 25.75 19.49
N ASP A 53 19.02 25.24 19.98
CA ASP A 53 18.76 24.86 21.36
C ASP A 53 19.28 23.47 21.74
N GLY A 54 19.85 22.73 20.75
CA GLY A 54 20.38 21.37 20.91
C GLY A 54 19.30 20.27 20.84
N TYR A 55 18.04 20.60 20.59
CA TYR A 55 16.95 19.62 20.45
C TYR A 55 16.73 19.22 19.00
N PRO A 56 16.30 17.95 18.75
CA PRO A 56 15.95 17.50 17.41
C PRO A 56 14.61 18.12 16.97
N TYR A 57 14.54 18.44 15.68
CA TYR A 57 13.29 18.81 15.01
C TYR A 57 13.19 18.14 13.64
N ASP A 58 11.97 17.98 13.15
CA ASP A 58 11.68 17.35 11.87
C ASP A 58 11.61 18.41 10.76
N GLU A 59 12.34 18.15 9.68
CA GLU A 59 12.33 18.97 8.47
C GLU A 59 11.71 18.16 7.33
N TRP A 60 10.77 18.78 6.61
CA TRP A 60 10.13 18.19 5.43
C TRP A 60 10.55 18.95 4.18
N ARG A 61 10.99 18.20 3.16
CA ARG A 61 11.43 18.77 1.88
C ARG A 61 10.76 18.05 0.73
N ASP A 62 10.42 18.78 -0.32
CA ASP A 62 10.00 18.17 -1.57
C ASP A 62 11.22 17.64 -2.31
N TYR A 63 11.18 16.39 -2.71
CA TYR A 63 12.24 15.73 -3.45
C TYR A 63 11.87 15.59 -4.94
N PRO A 64 12.86 15.66 -5.84
CA PRO A 64 12.65 15.33 -7.24
C PRO A 64 12.00 13.94 -7.38
N PRO A 65 11.18 13.72 -8.41
CA PRO A 65 10.45 12.46 -8.58
C PRO A 65 11.34 11.22 -8.78
N GLY A 66 12.65 11.41 -8.98
CA GLY A 66 13.58 10.31 -9.25
C GLY A 66 13.44 9.75 -10.67
N PRO A 67 13.99 8.57 -10.94
CA PRO A 67 14.02 7.97 -12.26
C PRO A 67 12.69 7.27 -12.59
N LEU A 68 11.63 8.04 -12.73
CA LEU A 68 10.28 7.54 -13.00
C LEU A 68 9.91 7.75 -14.47
N THR A 69 9.25 6.75 -15.05
CA THR A 69 8.66 6.82 -16.39
C THR A 69 7.15 6.66 -16.25
N ASP A 70 6.39 7.58 -16.83
CA ASP A 70 4.94 7.47 -16.91
C ASP A 70 4.56 6.29 -17.81
N THR A 71 3.80 5.34 -17.30
CA THR A 71 3.32 4.19 -18.08
C THR A 71 2.17 4.55 -19.01
N GLY A 72 1.59 5.76 -18.89
CA GLY A 72 0.35 6.15 -19.54
C GLY A 72 -0.91 5.58 -18.88
N ILE A 73 -0.76 4.67 -17.94
CA ILE A 73 -1.88 4.06 -17.20
C ILE A 73 -2.39 5.01 -16.14
N ARG A 74 -3.72 5.07 -16.03
CA ARG A 74 -4.44 5.80 -14.97
C ARG A 74 -5.41 4.85 -14.28
N VAL A 75 -5.46 4.93 -12.95
CA VAL A 75 -6.41 4.17 -12.14
C VAL A 75 -7.14 5.11 -11.20
N ARG A 76 -8.33 4.73 -10.80
CA ARG A 76 -9.18 5.54 -9.94
C ARG A 76 -9.49 4.79 -8.66
N VAL A 77 -9.46 5.51 -7.55
CA VAL A 77 -9.83 5.02 -6.23
C VAL A 77 -10.79 6.02 -5.60
N ARG A 78 -11.93 5.54 -5.15
CA ARG A 78 -12.90 6.40 -4.46
C ARG A 78 -12.48 6.56 -3.01
N VAL A 79 -12.10 7.78 -2.62
CA VAL A 79 -11.79 8.17 -1.24
C VAL A 79 -12.90 9.08 -0.75
N ALA A 80 -13.73 8.60 0.16
CA ALA A 80 -14.96 9.25 0.60
C ALA A 80 -15.89 9.58 -0.59
N ALA A 81 -16.25 10.84 -0.77
CA ALA A 81 -17.10 11.29 -1.88
C ALA A 81 -16.32 11.62 -3.16
N ARG A 82 -14.96 11.47 -3.16
CA ARG A 82 -14.12 11.92 -4.25
C ARG A 82 -13.48 10.75 -4.98
N GLU A 83 -13.51 10.78 -6.30
CA GLU A 83 -12.77 9.87 -7.16
C GLU A 83 -11.35 10.42 -7.37
N VAL A 84 -10.35 9.74 -6.80
CA VAL A 84 -8.93 10.08 -6.89
C VAL A 84 -8.35 9.32 -8.08
N GLU A 85 -7.96 10.05 -9.13
CA GLU A 85 -7.24 9.48 -10.26
C GLU A 85 -5.74 9.49 -9.98
N CYS A 86 -5.10 8.33 -10.13
CA CYS A 86 -3.67 8.15 -9.96
C CYS A 86 -3.00 7.78 -11.27
N CYS A 87 -1.85 8.39 -11.56
CA CYS A 87 -0.95 7.88 -12.57
C CYS A 87 -0.11 6.73 -12.00
N VAL A 88 0.28 5.81 -12.87
CA VAL A 88 1.12 4.67 -12.55
C VAL A 88 2.51 4.92 -13.13
N TRP A 89 3.48 5.14 -12.24
CA TRP A 89 4.87 5.36 -12.58
C TRP A 89 5.64 4.04 -12.57
N ARG A 90 6.52 3.81 -13.54
CA ARG A 90 7.50 2.73 -13.51
C ARG A 90 8.84 3.27 -13.02
N VAL A 91 9.46 2.60 -12.05
CA VAL A 91 10.83 2.89 -11.61
C VAL A 91 11.81 2.35 -12.66
N GLY A 92 12.65 3.23 -13.24
CA GLY A 92 13.49 2.93 -14.39
C GLY A 92 14.98 2.66 -14.11
N ARG A 93 15.41 2.66 -12.83
CA ARG A 93 16.82 2.44 -12.42
C ARG A 93 16.92 1.38 -11.31
N TYR A 94 18.14 1.17 -10.83
CA TYR A 94 18.50 0.37 -9.65
C TYR A 94 18.55 -1.15 -9.85
N ALA A 95 18.50 -1.66 -11.09
CA ALA A 95 18.58 -3.10 -11.39
C ALA A 95 17.66 -3.93 -10.47
N ILE A 96 16.38 -3.61 -10.45
CA ILE A 96 15.36 -4.24 -9.61
C ILE A 96 14.34 -4.98 -10.45
N ALA A 97 13.58 -5.90 -9.84
CA ALA A 97 12.34 -6.40 -10.42
C ALA A 97 11.38 -5.22 -10.73
N PRO A 98 10.45 -5.35 -11.69
CA PRO A 98 9.53 -4.26 -12.03
C PRO A 98 8.84 -3.69 -10.80
N LEU A 99 8.92 -2.36 -10.61
CA LEU A 99 8.30 -1.64 -9.51
C LEU A 99 7.44 -0.50 -10.08
N PHE A 100 6.19 -0.47 -9.66
CA PHE A 100 5.24 0.58 -10.05
C PHE A 100 4.78 1.37 -8.83
N LEU A 101 4.71 2.69 -8.99
CA LEU A 101 4.32 3.62 -7.93
C LEU A 101 3.10 4.42 -8.38
N LEU A 102 2.13 4.56 -7.48
CA LEU A 102 0.94 5.37 -7.71
C LEU A 102 1.10 6.76 -7.13
N GLU A 103 0.63 7.77 -7.88
CA GLU A 103 0.58 9.17 -7.47
C GLU A 103 -0.71 9.83 -7.94
N PRO A 104 -1.45 10.55 -7.07
CA PRO A 104 -2.60 11.33 -7.49
C PRO A 104 -2.25 12.38 -8.55
N VAL A 105 -3.05 12.44 -9.62
CA VAL A 105 -2.86 13.38 -10.72
C VAL A 105 -3.26 14.79 -10.29
N ASP A 106 -4.44 14.93 -9.67
CA ASP A 106 -4.97 16.22 -9.24
C ASP A 106 -4.19 16.74 -8.02
N VAL A 107 -3.76 17.99 -8.08
CA VAL A 107 -3.04 18.65 -6.98
C VAL A 107 -3.85 18.66 -5.68
N ARG A 108 -5.18 18.67 -5.76
CA ARG A 108 -6.08 18.61 -4.60
C ARG A 108 -6.04 17.27 -3.86
N ASP A 109 -5.54 16.22 -4.49
CA ASP A 109 -5.44 14.87 -3.93
C ASP A 109 -4.01 14.50 -3.52
N ARG A 110 -3.02 15.31 -3.87
CA ARG A 110 -1.60 15.05 -3.57
C ARG A 110 -1.26 15.05 -2.07
N TRP A 111 -2.15 15.54 -1.23
CA TRP A 111 -2.00 15.40 0.23
C TRP A 111 -1.88 13.94 0.66
N ILE A 112 -2.50 13.01 -0.06
CA ILE A 112 -2.47 11.57 0.24
C ILE A 112 -1.04 11.02 0.14
N THR A 113 -0.30 11.39 -0.88
CA THR A 113 1.07 10.88 -1.11
C THR A 113 2.16 11.93 -0.83
N ARG A 114 1.83 12.95 -0.02
CA ARG A 114 2.80 13.98 0.31
C ARG A 114 3.90 13.45 1.22
N ARG A 115 3.54 12.78 2.33
CA ARG A 115 4.45 12.29 3.36
C ARG A 115 4.26 10.81 3.60
N LEU A 116 5.35 10.09 3.62
CA LEU A 116 5.37 8.71 4.09
C LEU A 116 5.00 8.69 5.59
N TYR A 117 4.04 7.86 5.96
CA TYR A 117 3.54 7.75 7.34
C TYR A 117 2.95 9.05 7.91
N ASP A 118 2.11 9.73 7.14
CA ASP A 118 1.38 10.89 7.65
C ASP A 118 0.51 10.48 8.87
N PRO A 119 0.59 11.20 10.00
CA PRO A 119 -0.10 10.83 11.23
C PRO A 119 -1.61 11.08 11.22
N ALA A 120 -2.13 11.83 10.23
CA ALA A 120 -3.56 12.11 10.15
C ALA A 120 -4.34 10.83 9.80
N PRO A 121 -5.32 10.39 10.61
CA PRO A 121 -6.00 9.10 10.41
C PRO A 121 -6.62 8.94 9.02
N ASP A 122 -7.34 9.94 8.52
CA ASP A 122 -7.94 9.91 7.18
C ASP A 122 -6.86 9.81 6.08
N CYS A 123 -5.70 10.46 6.28
CA CYS A 123 -4.59 10.37 5.35
C CYS A 123 -4.00 8.96 5.32
N ARG A 124 -3.84 8.33 6.48
CA ARG A 124 -3.35 6.95 6.58
C ARG A 124 -4.24 5.97 5.84
N VAL A 125 -5.53 5.99 6.11
CA VAL A 125 -6.50 5.13 5.40
C VAL A 125 -6.47 5.40 3.90
N ALA A 126 -6.44 6.68 3.48
CA ALA A 126 -6.37 7.02 2.06
C ALA A 126 -5.08 6.53 1.39
N GLN A 127 -3.93 6.60 2.07
CA GLN A 127 -2.66 6.03 1.59
C GLN A 127 -2.77 4.52 1.36
N GLU A 128 -3.34 3.80 2.31
CA GLU A 128 -3.52 2.36 2.26
C GLU A 128 -4.56 1.94 1.20
N MET A 129 -5.60 2.77 0.98
CA MET A 129 -6.54 2.58 -0.12
C MET A 129 -5.86 2.73 -1.49
N LEU A 130 -5.05 3.78 -1.67
CA LEU A 130 -4.32 3.96 -2.92
C LEU A 130 -3.33 2.80 -3.15
N LEU A 131 -2.63 2.37 -2.11
CA LEU A 131 -1.70 1.24 -2.20
C LEU A 131 -2.41 -0.08 -2.50
N GLY A 132 -3.47 -0.41 -1.75
CA GLY A 132 -4.17 -1.68 -1.85
C GLY A 132 -5.12 -1.71 -3.06
N ILE A 133 -6.19 -0.92 -3.01
CA ILE A 133 -7.22 -0.87 -4.06
C ILE A 133 -6.62 -0.38 -5.37
N GLY A 134 -5.93 0.76 -5.33
CA GLY A 134 -5.26 1.33 -6.49
C GLY A 134 -4.19 0.41 -7.07
N GLY A 135 -3.44 -0.29 -6.22
CA GLY A 135 -2.42 -1.25 -6.63
C GLY A 135 -2.99 -2.42 -7.41
N VAL A 136 -4.09 -3.03 -6.94
CA VAL A 136 -4.78 -4.12 -7.66
C VAL A 136 -5.28 -3.63 -9.02
N ARG A 137 -5.93 -2.46 -9.05
CA ARG A 137 -6.40 -1.85 -10.31
C ARG A 137 -5.27 -1.53 -11.28
N ALA A 138 -4.10 -1.10 -10.76
CA ALA A 138 -2.92 -0.85 -11.58
C ALA A 138 -2.36 -2.14 -12.20
N LEU A 139 -2.26 -3.24 -11.44
CA LEU A 139 -1.82 -4.54 -11.96
C LEU A 139 -2.71 -5.03 -13.11
N ARG A 140 -4.03 -4.87 -12.97
CA ARG A 140 -5.00 -5.21 -14.04
C ARG A 140 -4.83 -4.33 -15.27
N ALA A 141 -4.76 -3.01 -15.07
CA ALA A 141 -4.60 -2.06 -16.19
C ALA A 141 -3.27 -2.23 -16.92
N LEU A 142 -2.24 -2.72 -16.24
CA LEU A 142 -0.94 -3.11 -16.81
C LEU A 142 -0.98 -4.49 -17.48
N HIS A 143 -2.10 -5.22 -17.42
CA HIS A 143 -2.27 -6.60 -17.90
C HIS A 143 -1.24 -7.58 -17.32
N LEU A 144 -0.86 -7.39 -16.06
CA LEU A 144 0.07 -8.27 -15.35
C LEU A 144 -0.71 -9.38 -14.65
N PRO A 145 -0.52 -10.65 -15.05
CA PRO A 145 -1.13 -11.78 -14.35
C PRO A 145 -0.49 -11.91 -12.95
N VAL A 146 -1.31 -12.14 -11.94
CA VAL A 146 -0.86 -12.30 -10.55
C VAL A 146 -1.43 -13.60 -9.99
N ASP A 147 -0.55 -14.53 -9.65
CA ASP A 147 -0.92 -15.79 -9.02
C ASP A 147 -0.93 -15.67 -7.49
N LEU A 148 -0.04 -14.83 -6.92
CA LEU A 148 0.15 -14.65 -5.50
C LEU A 148 0.38 -13.19 -5.14
N TYR A 149 -0.31 -12.72 -4.10
CA TYR A 149 -0.12 -11.39 -3.52
C TYR A 149 0.66 -11.50 -2.21
N HIS A 150 1.79 -10.82 -2.13
CA HIS A 150 2.57 -10.73 -0.90
C HIS A 150 2.33 -9.37 -0.23
N PHE A 151 1.63 -9.39 0.91
CA PHE A 151 1.43 -8.21 1.74
C PHE A 151 2.58 -8.10 2.75
N ASN A 152 3.42 -7.10 2.56
CA ASN A 152 4.48 -6.77 3.48
C ASN A 152 3.97 -5.74 4.48
N GLU A 153 3.66 -6.17 5.68
CA GLU A 153 2.88 -5.48 6.73
C GLU A 153 1.41 -5.21 6.35
N GLY A 154 0.65 -4.64 7.30
CA GLY A 154 -0.77 -4.36 7.15
C GLY A 154 -1.14 -3.37 6.05
N HIS A 155 -0.19 -2.56 5.59
CA HIS A 155 -0.44 -1.44 4.65
C HIS A 155 -1.14 -1.82 3.33
N ALA A 156 -1.04 -3.08 2.90
CA ALA A 156 -1.61 -3.55 1.64
C ALA A 156 -2.93 -4.32 1.81
N VAL A 157 -3.47 -4.40 3.02
CA VAL A 157 -4.66 -5.23 3.34
C VAL A 157 -5.87 -4.86 2.50
N PHE A 158 -6.07 -3.60 2.16
CA PHE A 158 -7.17 -3.18 1.29
C PHE A 158 -7.08 -3.73 -0.14
N ALA A 159 -5.93 -4.28 -0.56
CA ALA A 159 -5.86 -5.07 -1.78
C ALA A 159 -6.70 -6.36 -1.68
N GLY A 160 -6.67 -7.02 -0.51
CA GLY A 160 -7.53 -8.18 -0.26
C GLY A 160 -9.01 -7.84 -0.31
N ILE A 161 -9.40 -6.69 0.23
CA ILE A 161 -10.79 -6.21 0.19
C ILE A 161 -11.24 -5.94 -1.24
N GLU A 162 -10.42 -5.28 -2.06
CA GLU A 162 -10.72 -5.05 -3.48
C GLU A 162 -10.89 -6.37 -4.24
N LEU A 163 -10.04 -7.36 -3.99
CA LEU A 163 -10.11 -8.67 -4.62
C LEU A 163 -11.36 -9.46 -4.21
N ILE A 164 -11.83 -9.32 -2.97
CA ILE A 164 -13.10 -9.89 -2.51
C ILE A 164 -14.28 -9.17 -3.20
N ALA A 165 -14.26 -7.84 -3.22
CA ALA A 165 -15.29 -7.04 -3.84
C ALA A 165 -15.49 -7.39 -5.31
N ASP A 166 -14.42 -7.59 -6.08
CA ASP A 166 -14.51 -8.06 -7.46
C ASP A 166 -15.26 -9.39 -7.63
N ARG A 167 -15.05 -10.32 -6.69
CA ARG A 167 -15.72 -11.62 -6.72
C ARG A 167 -17.21 -11.47 -6.41
N ILE A 168 -17.54 -10.56 -5.48
CA ILE A 168 -18.94 -10.24 -5.14
C ILE A 168 -19.62 -9.57 -6.34
N GLU A 169 -18.99 -8.60 -6.99
CA GLU A 169 -19.51 -7.96 -8.21
C GLU A 169 -19.72 -8.98 -9.36
N ALA A 170 -18.88 -10.00 -9.44
CA ALA A 170 -19.05 -11.10 -10.39
C ALA A 170 -20.15 -12.11 -10.01
N GLY A 171 -20.89 -11.87 -8.92
CA GLY A 171 -22.01 -12.71 -8.46
C GLY A 171 -21.64 -13.76 -7.42
N GLY A 172 -20.42 -13.71 -6.86
CA GLY A 172 -20.00 -14.55 -5.72
C GLY A 172 -20.56 -14.06 -4.38
N ASP A 173 -20.50 -14.92 -3.37
CA ASP A 173 -20.76 -14.53 -1.99
C ASP A 173 -19.45 -14.21 -1.24
N PHE A 174 -19.56 -13.44 -0.16
CA PHE A 174 -18.41 -12.96 0.61
C PHE A 174 -17.51 -14.09 1.13
N HIS A 175 -18.08 -15.11 1.75
CA HIS A 175 -17.29 -16.15 2.40
C HIS A 175 -16.52 -16.99 1.38
N THR A 176 -17.16 -17.39 0.29
CA THR A 176 -16.50 -18.10 -0.82
C THR A 176 -15.39 -17.24 -1.43
N ALA A 177 -15.67 -15.96 -1.70
CA ALA A 177 -14.68 -15.04 -2.24
C ALA A 177 -13.46 -14.87 -1.30
N TRP A 178 -13.71 -14.76 0.00
CA TRP A 178 -12.66 -14.63 0.99
C TRP A 178 -11.81 -15.91 1.13
N GLU A 179 -12.44 -17.09 1.16
CA GLU A 179 -11.73 -18.36 1.21
C GLU A 179 -10.85 -18.58 -0.03
N GLU A 180 -11.36 -18.33 -1.24
CA GLU A 180 -10.58 -18.39 -2.48
C GLU A 180 -9.39 -17.43 -2.46
N LEU A 181 -9.58 -16.23 -1.91
CA LEU A 181 -8.53 -15.23 -1.83
C LEU A 181 -7.41 -15.64 -0.88
N ARG A 182 -7.75 -16.29 0.24
CA ARG A 182 -6.76 -16.75 1.23
C ARG A 182 -5.69 -17.65 0.62
N GLU A 183 -6.02 -18.44 -0.39
CA GLU A 183 -5.06 -19.28 -1.12
C GLU A 183 -4.05 -18.48 -1.96
N LYS A 184 -4.34 -17.19 -2.22
CA LYS A 184 -3.53 -16.29 -3.05
C LYS A 184 -2.77 -15.23 -2.26
N ILE A 185 -2.92 -15.18 -0.93
CA ILE A 185 -2.26 -14.18 -0.09
C ILE A 185 -1.18 -14.81 0.78
N VAL A 186 0.00 -14.21 0.72
CA VAL A 186 1.07 -14.34 1.71
C VAL A 186 1.13 -13.03 2.51
N PHE A 187 1.12 -13.14 3.82
CA PHE A 187 1.23 -11.99 4.72
C PHE A 187 2.47 -12.11 5.59
N THR A 188 3.30 -11.09 5.60
CA THR A 188 4.48 -11.01 6.46
C THR A 188 4.38 -9.79 7.36
N THR A 189 4.56 -9.97 8.65
CA THR A 189 4.67 -8.89 9.64
C THR A 189 6.04 -8.93 10.30
N HIS A 190 6.65 -7.78 10.48
CA HIS A 190 8.01 -7.60 11.03
C HIS A 190 7.98 -6.83 12.35
N THR A 191 6.91 -6.09 12.62
CA THR A 191 6.85 -5.10 13.69
C THR A 191 6.16 -5.67 14.93
N PRO A 192 6.92 -6.04 16.00
CA PRO A 192 6.35 -6.69 17.18
C PRO A 192 5.79 -5.70 18.22
N VAL A 193 5.66 -4.41 17.84
CA VAL A 193 5.18 -3.36 18.75
C VAL A 193 3.83 -2.80 18.32
N PRO A 194 2.98 -2.35 19.27
CA PRO A 194 1.64 -1.84 18.93
C PRO A 194 1.63 -0.71 17.90
N ALA A 195 2.63 0.17 17.91
CA ALA A 195 2.72 1.27 16.96
C ALA A 195 2.86 0.84 15.49
N GLY A 196 3.30 -0.39 15.23
CA GLY A 196 3.37 -0.96 13.87
C GLY A 196 2.11 -1.71 13.44
N ASN A 197 1.16 -1.89 14.37
CA ASN A 197 -0.10 -2.58 14.12
C ASN A 197 -1.22 -1.54 13.98
N GLU A 198 -1.40 -1.00 12.79
CA GLU A 198 -2.36 0.07 12.55
C GLU A 198 -3.80 -0.39 12.79
N ILE A 199 -4.54 0.49 13.45
CA ILE A 199 -5.92 0.26 13.88
C ILE A 199 -6.75 1.47 13.45
N HIS A 200 -7.83 1.23 12.72
CA HIS A 200 -8.75 2.25 12.26
C HIS A 200 -10.14 2.03 12.84
N ALA A 201 -10.86 3.10 13.15
CA ALA A 201 -12.28 2.98 13.45
C ALA A 201 -13.01 2.40 12.23
N ILE A 202 -13.86 1.40 12.43
CA ILE A 202 -14.55 0.73 11.31
C ILE A 202 -15.47 1.71 10.57
N GLU A 203 -15.96 2.71 11.28
CA GLU A 203 -16.73 3.82 10.73
C GLU A 203 -15.93 4.63 9.72
N ASP A 204 -14.64 4.86 10.00
CA ASP A 204 -13.74 5.60 9.09
C ASP A 204 -13.37 4.77 7.88
N VAL A 205 -13.08 3.47 8.05
CA VAL A 205 -12.85 2.53 6.95
C VAL A 205 -14.04 2.53 5.98
N HIS A 206 -15.27 2.45 6.53
CA HIS A 206 -16.49 2.47 5.74
C HIS A 206 -16.77 3.85 5.12
N ARG A 207 -16.64 4.94 5.90
CA ARG A 207 -16.86 6.33 5.46
C ARG A 207 -15.94 6.73 4.33
N LEU A 208 -14.67 6.33 4.41
CA LEU A 208 -13.67 6.62 3.38
C LEU A 208 -13.81 5.72 2.14
N GLY A 209 -14.58 4.64 2.21
CA GLY A 209 -14.82 3.72 1.09
C GLY A 209 -13.79 2.61 0.97
N ALA A 210 -12.94 2.41 2.00
CA ALA A 210 -11.92 1.36 1.99
C ALA A 210 -12.52 -0.06 2.05
N GLY A 211 -13.77 -0.17 2.46
CA GLY A 211 -14.52 -1.43 2.44
C GLY A 211 -14.98 -1.87 1.05
N CYS A 212 -14.85 -1.03 0.02
CA CYS A 212 -15.43 -1.28 -1.30
C CYS A 212 -16.93 -1.65 -1.18
N GLU A 213 -17.35 -2.81 -1.70
CA GLU A 213 -18.72 -3.30 -1.62
C GLU A 213 -19.05 -4.05 -0.31
N LEU A 214 -18.05 -4.27 0.57
CA LEU A 214 -18.25 -5.00 1.82
C LEU A 214 -19.03 -4.17 2.84
N VAL A 215 -19.96 -4.81 3.52
CA VAL A 215 -20.67 -4.20 4.64
C VAL A 215 -19.84 -4.25 5.94
N LYS A 216 -20.20 -3.42 6.92
CA LYS A 216 -19.45 -3.34 8.19
C LYS A 216 -19.35 -4.68 8.94
N ALA A 217 -20.31 -5.60 8.77
CA ALA A 217 -20.26 -6.90 9.38
C ALA A 217 -19.11 -7.74 8.81
N GLU A 218 -18.97 -7.78 7.51
CA GLU A 218 -17.90 -8.48 6.79
C GLU A 218 -16.52 -7.87 7.10
N LEU A 219 -16.43 -6.55 7.15
CA LEU A 219 -15.21 -5.87 7.59
C LEU A 219 -14.79 -6.26 9.02
N ARG A 220 -15.78 -6.43 9.95
CA ARG A 220 -15.50 -6.91 11.30
C ARG A 220 -15.00 -8.35 11.32
N GLU A 221 -15.49 -9.19 10.45
CA GLU A 221 -14.99 -10.56 10.33
C GLU A 221 -13.53 -10.59 9.86
N ILE A 222 -13.18 -9.73 8.92
CA ILE A 222 -11.81 -9.62 8.40
C ILE A 222 -10.87 -9.00 9.45
N GLY A 223 -11.15 -7.78 9.92
CA GLY A 223 -10.21 -6.97 10.69
C GLY A 223 -10.55 -6.78 12.18
N GLY A 224 -11.75 -7.18 12.63
CA GLY A 224 -12.22 -6.90 13.98
C GLY A 224 -12.90 -5.53 14.12
N ASN A 225 -13.16 -5.14 15.36
CA ASN A 225 -13.69 -3.82 15.70
C ASN A 225 -13.01 -3.30 16.97
N PRO A 226 -12.14 -2.29 16.90
CA PRO A 226 -11.76 -1.53 15.69
C PRO A 226 -11.08 -2.41 14.62
N PHE A 227 -11.03 -1.92 13.38
CA PHE A 227 -10.41 -2.63 12.26
C PHE A 227 -8.90 -2.60 12.39
N ASN A 228 -8.30 -3.75 12.63
CA ASN A 228 -6.86 -3.92 12.80
C ASN A 228 -6.24 -4.50 11.51
N MET A 229 -5.33 -3.76 10.90
CA MET A 229 -4.71 -4.11 9.62
C MET A 229 -3.90 -5.41 9.71
N THR A 230 -3.18 -5.64 10.81
CA THR A 230 -2.41 -6.88 11.02
C THR A 230 -3.32 -8.08 11.20
N VAL A 231 -4.40 -7.94 11.96
CA VAL A 231 -5.41 -9.00 12.13
C VAL A 231 -6.05 -9.35 10.80
N ALA A 232 -6.40 -8.33 10.02
CA ALA A 232 -6.97 -8.51 8.69
C ALA A 232 -6.01 -9.23 7.74
N GLY A 233 -4.73 -8.86 7.74
CA GLY A 233 -3.68 -9.56 6.97
C GLY A 233 -3.53 -11.01 7.38
N LEU A 234 -3.47 -11.28 8.69
CA LEU A 234 -3.36 -12.64 9.24
C LEU A 234 -4.56 -13.52 8.90
N ARG A 235 -5.77 -12.98 8.93
CA ARG A 235 -7.00 -13.71 8.60
C ARG A 235 -7.19 -13.92 7.10
N SER A 236 -6.63 -13.03 6.28
CA SER A 236 -6.72 -13.10 4.81
C SER A 236 -5.61 -13.91 4.15
N ARG A 237 -4.64 -14.40 4.91
CA ARG A 237 -3.53 -15.21 4.38
C ARG A 237 -3.92 -16.68 4.21
N ARG A 238 -3.19 -17.37 3.35
CA ARG A 238 -3.25 -18.83 3.24
C ARG A 238 -3.00 -19.50 4.60
N SER A 239 -3.93 -20.34 5.04
CA SER A 239 -3.73 -21.22 6.18
C SER A 239 -2.95 -22.44 5.71
N GLY A 240 -1.65 -22.40 5.80
CA GLY A 240 -0.77 -23.50 5.41
C GLY A 240 0.42 -23.60 6.35
N ARG A 241 0.81 -24.82 6.65
CA ARG A 241 2.00 -25.14 7.44
C ARG A 241 3.21 -24.40 6.88
N LEU A 242 3.92 -23.73 7.79
CA LEU A 242 5.30 -23.31 7.54
C LEU A 242 6.14 -24.54 7.22
#